data_640de2ecca395e9e3721ad54cf9a140a
#
_entry.id   640de2ecca395e9e3721ad54cf9a140a
#
_cell.length_a   1.000
_cell.length_b   1.000
_cell.length_c   1.000
_cell.angle_alpha   90.00
_cell.angle_beta   90.00
_cell.angle_gamma   90.00
#
_symmetry.space_group_name_H-M   'P 1'
#
loop_
_entity.id
_entity.type
_entity.pdbx_description
1 polymer ?
#
loop_
_entity_poly.entity_id
_entity_poly.type
_entity_poly.pdbx_seq_one_letter_code
_entity_poly.pdbx_strand_id
1 'polypeptide(L)'
;RNTTVVGIKQTKNGWVVETDKGAIECEHVVSCSGNFARQTGHMVGLNIPVIPVEHQYIVTEPHPEIQKRKKEGLPEMGVLRDSDGRWYMREEAGGLILGPYEDGAPCCYVDGPSKDSEYELFQEDLDRLLPHIESAYHRVPAFKEVGVKKVYNGAICYTPDGNPVVGPAWGLKNFWINEGHSFGITAAGGAGWQLAEWIVDGEPTIDMLGVEPRRYGDYVTKSYLKEKNEEAYRNVFVIHYPDEERTAARPLRTAPCYDRLKNLGAVFGQKFGWERANFFATDGMEQKDDWSFRRSKWFKAIQKECKNVKENVGLLDMTAFAKCRIKGPKAESFLDYLVANKLPKKVGRINLCHALNTKGGVHSEFTIMREAE
;
A
#
# COMPACT_ATOMS: atom_id res chain seq x y z
N ARG A 1 -22.92 -2.85 -18.79
CA ARG A 1 -23.74 -2.78 -17.56
C ARG A 1 -24.61 -4.02 -17.42
N ASN A 2 -24.94 -4.40 -16.20
CA ASN A 2 -25.78 -5.57 -15.90
C ASN A 2 -25.23 -6.85 -16.56
N THR A 3 -23.91 -7.04 -16.47
CA THR A 3 -23.20 -8.18 -17.05
C THR A 3 -22.13 -8.59 -16.07
N THR A 4 -22.24 -9.82 -15.58
CA THR A 4 -21.35 -10.35 -14.54
C THR A 4 -20.24 -11.16 -15.18
N VAL A 5 -18.98 -10.86 -14.81
CA VAL A 5 -17.83 -11.70 -15.21
C VAL A 5 -17.85 -12.96 -14.34
N VAL A 6 -17.86 -14.12 -14.99
CA VAL A 6 -17.89 -15.42 -14.31
C VAL A 6 -16.61 -16.24 -14.49
N GLY A 7 -15.72 -15.79 -15.39
CA GLY A 7 -14.42 -16.41 -15.60
C GLY A 7 -13.51 -15.58 -16.49
N ILE A 8 -12.21 -15.75 -16.34
CA ILE A 8 -11.19 -15.10 -17.17
C ILE A 8 -10.14 -16.16 -17.52
N LYS A 9 -9.89 -16.36 -18.81
CA LYS A 9 -8.95 -17.39 -19.30
C LYS A 9 -7.91 -16.79 -20.23
N GLN A 10 -6.66 -17.11 -20.00
CA GLN A 10 -5.57 -16.72 -20.89
C GLN A 10 -5.57 -17.61 -22.13
N THR A 11 -5.33 -17.01 -23.29
CA THR A 11 -5.17 -17.68 -24.58
C THR A 11 -3.77 -17.44 -25.14
N LYS A 12 -3.47 -18.02 -26.29
CA LYS A 12 -2.16 -17.79 -26.96
C LYS A 12 -1.93 -16.31 -27.32
N ASN A 13 -2.99 -15.58 -27.67
CA ASN A 13 -2.90 -14.23 -28.22
C ASN A 13 -3.53 -13.14 -27.33
N GLY A 14 -4.07 -13.49 -26.19
CA GLY A 14 -4.75 -12.56 -25.30
C GLY A 14 -5.59 -13.27 -24.25
N TRP A 15 -6.82 -12.86 -24.10
CA TRP A 15 -7.73 -13.29 -23.02
C TRP A 15 -9.13 -13.55 -23.54
N VAL A 16 -9.84 -14.43 -22.85
CA VAL A 16 -11.30 -14.60 -22.97
C VAL A 16 -11.91 -14.26 -21.62
N VAL A 17 -12.76 -13.25 -21.58
CA VAL A 17 -13.57 -12.87 -20.42
C VAL A 17 -14.96 -13.49 -20.59
N GLU A 18 -15.27 -14.47 -19.76
CA GLU A 18 -16.57 -15.15 -19.74
C GLU A 18 -17.55 -14.35 -18.87
N THR A 19 -18.73 -14.10 -19.39
CA THR A 19 -19.79 -13.39 -18.67
C THR A 19 -21.09 -14.20 -18.69
N ASP A 20 -22.04 -13.81 -17.86
CA ASP A 20 -23.39 -14.36 -17.84
C ASP A 20 -24.18 -14.13 -19.14
N LYS A 21 -23.65 -13.30 -20.08
CA LYS A 21 -24.27 -12.95 -21.36
C LYS A 21 -23.45 -13.33 -22.59
N GLY A 22 -22.34 -14.04 -22.38
CA GLY A 22 -21.45 -14.46 -23.47
C GLY A 22 -19.99 -14.17 -23.16
N ALA A 23 -19.11 -14.51 -24.09
CA ALA A 23 -17.67 -14.35 -23.94
C ALA A 23 -17.15 -13.16 -24.76
N ILE A 24 -16.12 -12.51 -24.26
CA ILE A 24 -15.42 -11.39 -24.90
C ILE A 24 -13.97 -11.80 -25.09
N GLU A 25 -13.51 -11.82 -26.34
CA GLU A 25 -12.10 -11.99 -26.67
C GLU A 25 -11.42 -10.62 -26.69
N CYS A 26 -10.24 -10.50 -26.04
CA CYS A 26 -9.49 -9.25 -25.96
C CYS A 26 -7.99 -9.50 -25.83
N GLU A 27 -7.19 -8.51 -26.21
CA GLU A 27 -5.74 -8.57 -26.07
C GLU A 27 -5.30 -8.24 -24.63
N HIS A 28 -5.94 -7.26 -24.00
CA HIS A 28 -5.63 -6.79 -22.65
C HIS A 28 -6.85 -6.88 -21.75
N VAL A 29 -6.64 -7.23 -20.49
CA VAL A 29 -7.63 -7.14 -19.42
C VAL A 29 -7.13 -6.17 -18.36
N VAL A 30 -7.99 -5.27 -17.92
CA VAL A 30 -7.72 -4.36 -16.78
C VAL A 30 -8.73 -4.68 -15.68
N SER A 31 -8.25 -5.15 -14.54
CA SER A 31 -9.08 -5.38 -13.36
C SER A 31 -9.29 -4.07 -12.60
N CYS A 32 -10.57 -3.65 -12.48
CA CYS A 32 -11.01 -2.47 -11.74
C CYS A 32 -12.26 -2.82 -10.92
N SER A 33 -12.21 -3.96 -10.23
CA SER A 33 -13.39 -4.59 -9.63
C SER A 33 -13.63 -4.19 -8.16
N GLY A 34 -12.82 -3.29 -7.62
CA GLY A 34 -13.03 -2.69 -6.30
C GLY A 34 -13.10 -3.73 -5.18
N ASN A 35 -14.21 -3.81 -4.46
CA ASN A 35 -14.38 -4.79 -3.37
C ASN A 35 -14.32 -6.25 -3.85
N PHE A 36 -14.49 -6.50 -5.15
CA PHE A 36 -14.37 -7.82 -5.78
C PHE A 36 -12.95 -8.14 -6.28
N ALA A 37 -11.96 -7.30 -6.02
CA ALA A 37 -10.59 -7.43 -6.54
C ALA A 37 -9.99 -8.82 -6.30
N ARG A 38 -10.16 -9.39 -5.10
CA ARG A 38 -9.63 -10.73 -4.78
C ARG A 38 -10.30 -11.82 -5.58
N GLN A 39 -11.62 -11.78 -5.73
CA GLN A 39 -12.36 -12.77 -6.50
C GLN A 39 -11.97 -12.71 -7.97
N THR A 40 -11.86 -11.52 -8.55
CA THR A 40 -11.38 -11.31 -9.92
C THR A 40 -9.94 -11.83 -10.09
N GLY A 41 -9.06 -11.52 -9.14
CA GLY A 41 -7.69 -12.05 -9.13
C GLY A 41 -7.64 -13.58 -9.09
N HIS A 42 -8.47 -14.20 -8.26
CA HIS A 42 -8.53 -15.67 -8.16
C HIS A 42 -8.94 -16.35 -9.47
N MET A 43 -9.73 -15.69 -10.32
CA MET A 43 -10.09 -16.22 -11.66
C MET A 43 -8.87 -16.44 -12.56
N VAL A 44 -7.78 -15.73 -12.31
CA VAL A 44 -6.51 -15.81 -13.06
C VAL A 44 -5.32 -16.28 -12.20
N GLY A 45 -5.60 -16.83 -11.03
CA GLY A 45 -4.56 -17.36 -10.11
C GLY A 45 -3.76 -16.31 -9.35
N LEU A 46 -4.25 -15.06 -9.27
CA LEU A 46 -3.61 -13.99 -8.51
C LEU A 46 -4.25 -13.81 -7.14
N ASN A 47 -3.41 -13.50 -6.14
CA ASN A 47 -3.85 -13.07 -4.82
C ASN A 47 -3.70 -11.53 -4.70
N ILE A 48 -4.66 -10.78 -5.26
CA ILE A 48 -4.64 -9.32 -5.22
C ILE A 48 -4.76 -8.86 -3.75
N PRO A 49 -3.86 -8.00 -3.24
CA PRO A 49 -3.75 -7.67 -1.82
C PRO A 49 -4.76 -6.60 -1.37
N VAL A 50 -6.04 -6.85 -1.64
CA VAL A 50 -7.14 -5.94 -1.29
C VAL A 50 -8.14 -6.66 -0.41
N ILE A 51 -8.37 -6.17 0.80
CA ILE A 51 -9.49 -6.54 1.66
C ILE A 51 -10.12 -5.24 2.14
N PRO A 52 -11.43 -5.01 1.92
CA PRO A 52 -12.09 -3.80 2.37
C PRO A 52 -12.13 -3.68 3.90
N VAL A 53 -12.20 -2.44 4.37
CA VAL A 53 -12.39 -2.08 5.77
C VAL A 53 -13.72 -1.32 5.88
N GLU A 54 -14.45 -1.49 6.98
CA GLU A 54 -15.60 -0.67 7.28
C GLU A 54 -15.17 0.78 7.47
N HIS A 55 -15.95 1.70 6.92
CA HIS A 55 -15.73 3.14 7.07
C HIS A 55 -17.05 3.84 7.33
N GLN A 56 -17.08 4.63 8.37
CA GLN A 56 -18.26 5.37 8.77
C GLN A 56 -18.10 6.87 8.56
N TYR A 57 -19.22 7.54 8.31
CA TYR A 57 -19.30 8.99 8.41
C TYR A 57 -20.70 9.42 8.87
N ILE A 58 -20.73 10.56 9.52
CA ILE A 58 -21.93 11.19 10.05
C ILE A 58 -22.35 12.33 9.12
N VAL A 59 -23.63 12.40 8.78
CA VAL A 59 -24.26 13.57 8.16
C VAL A 59 -25.16 14.22 9.18
N THR A 60 -25.00 15.53 9.40
CA THR A 60 -25.83 16.28 10.35
C THR A 60 -27.12 16.78 9.71
N GLU A 61 -28.07 17.21 10.55
CA GLU A 61 -29.17 18.09 10.13
C GLU A 61 -28.59 19.41 9.59
N PRO A 62 -29.37 20.16 8.78
CA PRO A 62 -28.93 21.45 8.26
C PRO A 62 -28.53 22.44 9.37
N HIS A 63 -27.38 23.10 9.18
CA HIS A 63 -26.85 24.08 10.13
C HIS A 63 -27.29 25.51 9.74
N PRO A 64 -27.82 26.34 10.65
CA PRO A 64 -28.31 27.67 10.34
C PRO A 64 -27.28 28.59 9.66
N GLU A 65 -26.04 28.59 10.15
CA GLU A 65 -24.96 29.39 9.56
C GLU A 65 -24.59 28.95 8.15
N ILE A 66 -24.58 27.64 7.86
CA ILE A 66 -24.33 27.11 6.53
C ILE A 66 -25.45 27.51 5.58
N GLN A 67 -26.73 27.41 6.04
CA GLN A 67 -27.87 27.85 5.27
C GLN A 67 -27.81 29.36 4.97
N LYS A 68 -27.39 30.18 5.93
CA LYS A 68 -27.21 31.62 5.76
C LYS A 68 -26.12 31.91 4.72
N ARG A 69 -24.94 31.32 4.84
CA ARG A 69 -23.85 31.44 3.86
C ARG A 69 -24.31 31.13 2.44
N LYS A 70 -25.05 30.02 2.29
CA LYS A 70 -25.59 29.62 0.99
C LYS A 70 -26.59 30.65 0.42
N LYS A 71 -27.46 31.24 1.25
CA LYS A 71 -28.38 32.29 0.84
C LYS A 71 -27.66 33.58 0.43
N GLU A 72 -26.52 33.87 1.05
CA GLU A 72 -25.66 35.03 0.75
C GLU A 72 -24.77 34.77 -0.49
N GLY A 73 -24.84 33.59 -1.12
CA GLY A 73 -24.04 33.22 -2.30
C GLY A 73 -22.57 33.05 -2.00
N LEU A 74 -22.20 32.82 -0.74
CA LEU A 74 -20.81 32.56 -0.34
C LEU A 74 -20.40 31.16 -0.79
N PRO A 75 -19.12 30.96 -1.18
CA PRO A 75 -18.60 29.64 -1.55
C PRO A 75 -18.65 28.68 -0.36
N GLU A 76 -18.72 27.38 -0.65
CA GLU A 76 -18.54 26.33 0.35
C GLU A 76 -17.21 26.49 1.08
N MET A 77 -17.20 26.17 2.37
CA MET A 77 -15.97 26.13 3.17
C MET A 77 -15.08 25.01 2.68
N GLY A 78 -13.77 25.22 2.78
CA GLY A 78 -12.79 24.19 2.51
C GLY A 78 -12.95 22.97 3.43
N VAL A 79 -12.45 21.83 3.00
CA VAL A 79 -12.42 20.62 3.83
C VAL A 79 -11.47 20.83 5.00
N LEU A 80 -11.99 20.68 6.21
CA LEU A 80 -11.19 20.66 7.44
C LEU A 80 -10.68 19.24 7.67
N ARG A 81 -9.39 19.10 7.97
CA ARG A 81 -8.77 17.86 8.39
C ARG A 81 -8.10 18.05 9.75
N ASP A 82 -8.46 17.21 10.71
CA ASP A 82 -7.81 17.13 12.02
C ASP A 82 -7.00 15.84 12.12
N SER A 83 -5.66 15.97 12.09
CA SER A 83 -4.76 14.81 12.13
C SER A 83 -4.67 14.22 13.54
N ASP A 84 -4.82 15.02 14.58
CA ASP A 84 -4.80 14.54 15.96
C ASP A 84 -6.11 13.78 16.29
N GLY A 85 -7.24 14.33 15.84
CA GLY A 85 -8.55 13.70 15.96
C GLY A 85 -8.81 12.60 14.93
N ARG A 86 -7.97 12.49 13.89
CA ARG A 86 -8.08 11.51 12.79
C ARG A 86 -9.42 11.56 12.07
N TRP A 87 -9.91 12.76 11.75
CA TRP A 87 -11.16 12.95 11.05
C TRP A 87 -11.08 14.10 10.03
N TYR A 88 -12.03 14.13 9.11
CA TYR A 88 -12.28 15.25 8.22
C TYR A 88 -13.70 15.76 8.39
N MET A 89 -13.94 17.03 8.05
CA MET A 89 -15.24 17.68 8.06
C MET A 89 -15.39 18.57 6.83
N ARG A 90 -16.59 18.59 6.25
CA ARG A 90 -16.95 19.50 5.16
C ARG A 90 -18.45 19.79 5.16
N GLU A 91 -18.86 20.79 4.38
CA GLU A 91 -20.27 21.04 4.12
C GLU A 91 -20.90 19.92 3.29
N GLU A 92 -22.10 19.53 3.62
CA GLU A 92 -22.92 18.56 2.87
C GLU A 92 -24.41 18.84 3.08
N ALA A 93 -25.17 18.96 1.99
CA ALA A 93 -26.62 19.12 2.00
C ALA A 93 -27.12 20.20 2.96
N GLY A 94 -26.34 21.25 3.18
CA GLY A 94 -26.63 22.38 4.08
C GLY A 94 -26.36 22.12 5.55
N GLY A 95 -25.76 21.02 5.88
CA GLY A 95 -25.18 20.63 7.16
C GLY A 95 -23.70 20.28 7.03
N LEU A 96 -23.21 19.38 7.86
CA LEU A 96 -21.82 18.95 7.92
C LEU A 96 -21.73 17.44 7.75
N ILE A 97 -20.64 16.97 7.13
CA ILE A 97 -20.15 15.59 7.22
C ILE A 97 -19.00 15.58 8.20
N LEU A 98 -18.99 14.59 9.11
CA LEU A 98 -17.82 14.17 9.90
C LEU A 98 -17.46 12.76 9.49
N GLY A 99 -16.25 12.57 8.90
CA GLY A 99 -15.74 11.28 8.49
C GLY A 99 -14.44 10.94 9.23
N PRO A 100 -14.50 10.12 10.28
CA PRO A 100 -13.32 9.68 11.01
C PRO A 100 -12.64 8.49 10.36
N TYR A 101 -11.41 8.22 10.79
CA TYR A 101 -10.69 6.96 10.58
C TYR A 101 -10.47 6.33 11.95
N GLU A 102 -11.48 5.57 12.36
CA GLU A 102 -11.60 5.09 13.72
C GLU A 102 -10.69 3.90 14.05
N ASP A 103 -10.26 3.83 15.31
CA ASP A 103 -9.63 2.64 15.83
C ASP A 103 -10.66 1.50 15.91
N GLY A 104 -10.22 0.28 15.60
CA GLY A 104 -11.06 -0.91 15.69
C GLY A 104 -12.04 -1.11 14.52
N ALA A 105 -11.96 -0.29 13.46
CA ALA A 105 -12.72 -0.55 12.25
C ALA A 105 -12.28 -1.90 11.65
N PRO A 106 -13.20 -2.90 11.52
CA PRO A 106 -12.84 -4.23 11.09
C PRO A 106 -12.72 -4.32 9.57
N CYS A 107 -11.88 -5.25 9.10
CA CYS A 107 -11.98 -5.71 7.72
C CYS A 107 -13.32 -6.40 7.48
N CYS A 108 -13.96 -6.05 6.37
CA CYS A 108 -15.19 -6.68 5.89
C CYS A 108 -14.93 -7.43 4.59
N TYR A 109 -15.85 -8.26 4.16
CA TYR A 109 -15.74 -9.05 2.92
C TYR A 109 -14.39 -9.78 2.77
N VAL A 110 -13.89 -10.36 3.87
CA VAL A 110 -12.56 -11.02 3.90
C VAL A 110 -12.43 -12.13 2.86
N ASP A 111 -13.54 -12.80 2.54
CA ASP A 111 -13.64 -13.81 1.48
C ASP A 111 -14.25 -13.25 0.18
N GLY A 112 -14.42 -11.94 0.10
CA GLY A 112 -15.10 -11.21 -0.95
C GLY A 112 -16.60 -10.99 -0.67
N PRO A 113 -17.21 -9.95 -1.24
CA PRO A 113 -18.65 -9.74 -1.13
C PRO A 113 -19.45 -10.85 -1.81
N SER A 114 -20.73 -11.00 -1.43
CA SER A 114 -21.67 -11.87 -2.15
C SER A 114 -21.79 -11.42 -3.61
N LYS A 115 -22.09 -12.36 -4.51
CA LYS A 115 -22.33 -12.05 -5.94
C LYS A 115 -23.48 -11.05 -6.14
N ASP A 116 -24.44 -11.07 -5.22
CA ASP A 116 -25.63 -10.22 -5.27
C ASP A 116 -25.49 -8.96 -4.39
N SER A 117 -24.28 -8.70 -3.87
CA SER A 117 -24.00 -7.51 -3.05
C SER A 117 -24.06 -6.26 -3.92
N GLU A 118 -25.05 -5.41 -3.65
CA GLU A 118 -25.30 -4.16 -4.35
C GLU A 118 -25.79 -3.10 -3.36
N TYR A 119 -25.12 -1.92 -3.33
CA TYR A 119 -25.46 -0.80 -2.45
C TYR A 119 -25.57 -1.16 -0.95
N GLU A 120 -24.79 -2.15 -0.52
CA GLU A 120 -24.83 -2.67 0.83
C GLU A 120 -24.18 -1.69 1.82
N LEU A 121 -24.91 -1.39 2.90
CA LEU A 121 -24.41 -0.64 4.04
C LEU A 121 -24.46 -1.55 5.27
N PHE A 122 -23.50 -1.36 6.16
CA PHE A 122 -23.43 -2.06 7.43
C PHE A 122 -24.19 -1.29 8.51
N GLN A 123 -24.46 -1.96 9.61
CA GLN A 123 -24.97 -1.30 10.81
C GLN A 123 -23.93 -0.30 11.33
N GLU A 124 -24.39 0.85 11.78
CA GLU A 124 -23.54 1.84 12.42
C GLU A 124 -23.00 1.34 13.77
N ASP A 125 -21.77 1.73 14.07
CA ASP A 125 -21.11 1.51 15.35
C ASP A 125 -20.80 2.87 15.99
N LEU A 126 -21.71 3.29 16.88
CA LEU A 126 -21.61 4.59 17.54
C LEU A 126 -20.47 4.65 18.56
N ASP A 127 -20.10 3.51 19.15
CA ASP A 127 -19.02 3.45 20.13
C ASP A 127 -17.67 3.80 19.47
N ARG A 128 -17.46 3.33 18.23
CA ARG A 128 -16.26 3.71 17.44
C ARG A 128 -16.27 5.19 17.04
N LEU A 129 -17.44 5.78 16.82
CA LEU A 129 -17.58 7.18 16.40
C LEU A 129 -17.42 8.18 17.56
N LEU A 130 -17.79 7.80 18.77
CA LEU A 130 -17.87 8.70 19.92
C LEU A 130 -16.60 9.50 20.20
N PRO A 131 -15.38 8.93 20.24
CA PRO A 131 -14.16 9.70 20.49
C PRO A 131 -13.92 10.79 19.44
N HIS A 132 -14.30 10.52 18.19
CA HIS A 132 -14.15 11.47 17.08
C HIS A 132 -15.22 12.57 17.12
N ILE A 133 -16.43 12.25 17.54
CA ILE A 133 -17.51 13.22 17.78
C ILE A 133 -17.09 14.19 18.89
N GLU A 134 -16.56 13.70 20.00
CA GLU A 134 -16.06 14.50 21.10
C GLU A 134 -14.92 15.43 20.66
N SER A 135 -13.97 14.89 19.90
CA SER A 135 -12.89 15.68 19.31
C SER A 135 -13.41 16.76 18.37
N ALA A 136 -14.38 16.43 17.51
CA ALA A 136 -15.01 17.37 16.59
C ALA A 136 -15.77 18.47 17.34
N TYR A 137 -16.45 18.14 18.42
CA TYR A 137 -17.13 19.10 19.30
C TYR A 137 -16.17 20.10 19.92
N HIS A 138 -14.95 19.70 20.20
CA HIS A 138 -13.93 20.58 20.74
C HIS A 138 -13.35 21.51 19.67
N ARG A 139 -13.10 21.00 18.48
CA ARG A 139 -12.49 21.75 17.37
C ARG A 139 -13.48 22.64 16.60
N VAL A 140 -14.71 22.16 16.44
CA VAL A 140 -15.79 22.84 15.69
C VAL A 140 -17.03 22.91 16.59
N PRO A 141 -17.10 23.90 17.50
CA PRO A 141 -18.24 23.99 18.44
C PRO A 141 -19.60 24.00 17.80
N ALA A 142 -19.73 24.61 16.61
CA ALA A 142 -20.95 24.61 15.81
C ALA A 142 -21.50 23.19 15.52
N PHE A 143 -20.66 22.19 15.48
CA PHE A 143 -21.07 20.79 15.29
C PHE A 143 -21.97 20.27 16.43
N LYS A 144 -21.91 20.89 17.63
CA LYS A 144 -22.81 20.58 18.76
C LYS A 144 -24.21 21.09 18.60
N GLU A 145 -24.41 22.08 17.73
CA GLU A 145 -25.68 22.84 17.61
C GLU A 145 -26.68 22.10 16.71
N VAL A 146 -26.28 21.01 16.07
CA VAL A 146 -27.12 20.25 15.16
C VAL A 146 -27.15 18.76 15.50
N GLY A 147 -28.30 18.15 15.21
CA GLY A 147 -28.48 16.71 15.40
C GLY A 147 -27.83 15.88 14.28
N VAL A 148 -27.62 14.60 14.55
CA VAL A 148 -27.22 13.61 13.56
C VAL A 148 -28.44 13.25 12.71
N LYS A 149 -28.35 13.49 11.41
CA LYS A 149 -29.39 13.11 10.45
C LYS A 149 -29.25 11.65 10.05
N LYS A 150 -28.02 11.20 9.78
CA LYS A 150 -27.73 9.82 9.37
C LYS A 150 -26.27 9.47 9.58
N VAL A 151 -26.03 8.22 9.93
CA VAL A 151 -24.71 7.59 9.88
C VAL A 151 -24.71 6.64 8.68
N TYR A 152 -23.60 6.63 7.95
CA TYR A 152 -23.35 5.68 6.88
C TYR A 152 -22.15 4.84 7.28
N ASN A 153 -22.29 3.52 7.16
CA ASN A 153 -21.18 2.57 7.33
C ASN A 153 -21.10 1.69 6.08
N GLY A 154 -19.98 1.72 5.40
CA GLY A 154 -19.80 0.98 4.15
C GLY A 154 -18.38 0.47 3.97
N ALA A 155 -18.23 -0.45 3.02
CA ALA A 155 -16.93 -1.02 2.68
C ALA A 155 -16.10 -0.06 1.82
N ILE A 156 -14.85 0.20 2.21
CA ILE A 156 -13.87 0.87 1.36
C ILE A 156 -12.67 -0.04 1.10
N CYS A 157 -12.18 -0.06 -0.14
CA CYS A 157 -11.04 -0.88 -0.53
C CYS A 157 -9.78 -0.44 0.21
N TYR A 158 -9.05 -1.41 0.78
CA TYR A 158 -7.78 -1.15 1.45
C TYR A 158 -6.70 -2.16 1.06
N THR A 159 -5.47 -1.71 1.12
CA THR A 159 -4.23 -2.47 0.92
C THR A 159 -3.34 -2.33 2.15
N PRO A 160 -2.30 -3.17 2.32
CA PRO A 160 -1.45 -3.13 3.51
C PRO A 160 -0.71 -1.81 3.76
N ASP A 161 -0.47 -1.02 2.74
CA ASP A 161 0.19 0.31 2.83
C ASP A 161 -0.78 1.48 2.61
N GLY A 162 -2.06 1.20 2.31
CA GLY A 162 -3.09 2.20 2.01
C GLY A 162 -3.01 2.78 0.60
N ASN A 163 -2.00 2.42 -0.20
CA ASN A 163 -1.87 2.86 -1.58
C ASN A 163 -2.56 1.88 -2.55
N PRO A 164 -3.11 2.35 -3.67
CA PRO A 164 -3.71 1.46 -4.65
C PRO A 164 -2.67 0.50 -5.28
N VAL A 165 -3.15 -0.49 -5.98
CA VAL A 165 -2.35 -1.44 -6.75
C VAL A 165 -2.59 -1.14 -8.24
N VAL A 166 -1.60 -0.54 -8.91
CA VAL A 166 -1.73 -0.06 -10.30
C VAL A 166 -0.53 -0.52 -11.12
N GLY A 167 -0.79 -1.27 -12.21
CA GLY A 167 0.26 -1.72 -13.12
C GLY A 167 0.07 -3.14 -13.64
N PRO A 168 1.11 -3.72 -14.28
CA PRO A 168 1.03 -5.07 -14.83
C PRO A 168 0.96 -6.11 -13.72
N ALA A 169 0.11 -7.12 -13.91
CA ALA A 169 0.04 -8.25 -13.00
C ALA A 169 1.31 -9.10 -13.09
N TRP A 170 1.76 -9.63 -11.96
CA TRP A 170 2.93 -10.49 -11.94
C TRP A 170 2.63 -11.88 -12.55
N GLY A 171 3.50 -12.31 -13.44
CA GLY A 171 3.41 -13.63 -14.08
C GLY A 171 2.35 -13.76 -15.19
N LEU A 172 1.59 -12.71 -15.48
CA LEU A 172 0.54 -12.70 -16.52
C LEU A 172 0.81 -11.63 -17.59
N LYS A 173 0.87 -12.04 -18.84
CA LYS A 173 1.04 -11.10 -19.94
C LYS A 173 -0.29 -10.41 -20.25
N ASN A 174 -0.26 -9.09 -20.40
CA ASN A 174 -1.41 -8.26 -20.80
C ASN A 174 -2.61 -8.33 -19.83
N PHE A 175 -2.36 -8.70 -18.58
CA PHE A 175 -3.31 -8.53 -17.47
C PHE A 175 -2.84 -7.41 -16.57
N TRP A 176 -3.72 -6.45 -16.32
CA TRP A 176 -3.41 -5.22 -15.60
C TRP A 176 -4.28 -5.08 -14.37
N ILE A 177 -3.75 -4.49 -13.32
CA ILE A 177 -4.43 -4.27 -12.06
C ILE A 177 -4.57 -2.76 -11.83
N ASN A 178 -5.76 -2.33 -11.45
CA ASN A 178 -6.06 -0.97 -11.00
C ASN A 178 -7.08 -1.05 -9.86
N GLU A 179 -6.60 -1.45 -8.67
CA GLU A 179 -7.42 -1.89 -7.55
C GLU A 179 -7.00 -1.23 -6.24
N GLY A 180 -7.81 -1.38 -5.19
CA GLY A 180 -7.44 -0.98 -3.84
C GLY A 180 -7.46 0.53 -3.59
N HIS A 181 -8.27 1.27 -4.32
CA HIS A 181 -8.40 2.72 -4.18
C HIS A 181 -9.29 3.11 -3.00
N SER A 182 -8.69 3.43 -1.86
CA SER A 182 -9.41 4.03 -0.73
C SER A 182 -9.84 5.48 -1.01
N PHE A 183 -9.05 6.21 -1.81
CA PHE A 183 -9.34 7.56 -2.30
C PHE A 183 -9.68 7.55 -3.79
N GLY A 184 -10.61 6.68 -4.21
CA GLY A 184 -10.88 6.37 -5.60
C GLY A 184 -11.19 7.58 -6.48
N ILE A 185 -12.09 8.46 -6.05
CA ILE A 185 -12.47 9.65 -6.82
C ILE A 185 -11.28 10.57 -7.05
N THR A 186 -10.46 10.80 -6.03
CA THR A 186 -9.28 11.66 -6.10
C THR A 186 -8.18 11.08 -7.00
N ALA A 187 -7.97 9.77 -6.94
CA ALA A 187 -6.86 9.09 -7.62
C ALA A 187 -7.21 8.60 -9.05
N ALA A 188 -8.50 8.41 -9.36
CA ALA A 188 -8.95 7.72 -10.57
C ALA A 188 -8.39 8.31 -11.87
N GLY A 189 -8.37 9.63 -12.01
CA GLY A 189 -7.87 10.30 -13.21
C GLY A 189 -6.39 10.02 -13.45
N GLY A 190 -5.55 10.23 -12.44
CA GLY A 190 -4.10 10.00 -12.51
C GLY A 190 -3.73 8.54 -12.67
N ALA A 191 -4.36 7.66 -11.89
CA ALA A 191 -4.12 6.22 -11.98
C ALA A 191 -4.50 5.65 -13.35
N GLY A 192 -5.67 6.03 -13.88
CA GLY A 192 -6.13 5.62 -15.20
C GLY A 192 -5.23 6.12 -16.31
N TRP A 193 -4.79 7.38 -16.23
CA TRP A 193 -3.87 7.96 -17.22
C TRP A 193 -2.52 7.23 -17.23
N GLN A 194 -1.88 7.09 -16.08
CA GLN A 194 -0.57 6.42 -16.01
C GLN A 194 -0.64 4.95 -16.42
N LEU A 195 -1.73 4.26 -16.10
CA LEU A 195 -1.94 2.89 -16.54
C LEU A 195 -2.15 2.80 -18.05
N ALA A 196 -2.88 3.73 -18.66
CA ALA A 196 -3.08 3.78 -20.09
C ALA A 196 -1.76 4.00 -20.86
N GLU A 197 -0.92 4.95 -20.40
CA GLU A 197 0.43 5.16 -20.95
C GLU A 197 1.28 3.89 -20.82
N TRP A 198 1.23 3.24 -19.66
CA TRP A 198 1.98 2.00 -19.44
C TRP A 198 1.56 0.87 -20.38
N ILE A 199 0.26 0.76 -20.66
CA ILE A 199 -0.28 -0.24 -21.63
C ILE A 199 0.19 0.07 -23.06
N VAL A 200 0.12 1.33 -23.46
CA VAL A 200 0.39 1.76 -24.85
C VAL A 200 1.88 1.90 -25.13
N ASP A 201 2.60 2.56 -24.23
CA ASP A 201 4.02 2.94 -24.42
C ASP A 201 5.00 1.95 -23.78
N GLY A 202 4.50 1.00 -22.97
CA GLY A 202 5.29 -0.02 -22.28
C GLY A 202 5.90 0.43 -20.95
N GLU A 203 5.85 1.73 -20.65
CA GLU A 203 6.33 2.29 -19.37
C GLU A 203 5.49 3.53 -18.96
N PRO A 204 5.29 3.78 -17.66
CA PRO A 204 4.61 4.99 -17.20
C PRO A 204 5.54 6.20 -17.32
N THR A 205 4.97 7.41 -17.36
CA THR A 205 5.75 8.66 -17.45
C THR A 205 6.28 9.16 -16.12
N ILE A 206 5.74 8.63 -15.00
CA ILE A 206 6.17 8.93 -13.63
C ILE A 206 6.58 7.66 -12.91
N ASP A 207 7.27 7.81 -11.76
CA ASP A 207 7.59 6.69 -10.89
C ASP A 207 6.32 6.09 -10.26
N MET A 208 6.02 4.84 -10.60
CA MET A 208 4.87 4.07 -10.09
C MET A 208 5.26 3.02 -9.03
N LEU A 209 6.51 2.98 -8.57
CA LEU A 209 7.01 1.94 -7.64
C LEU A 209 6.15 1.84 -6.37
N GLY A 210 5.69 2.98 -5.84
CA GLY A 210 4.85 3.04 -4.65
C GLY A 210 3.45 2.43 -4.81
N VAL A 211 3.00 2.19 -6.04
CA VAL A 211 1.67 1.61 -6.35
C VAL A 211 1.75 0.34 -7.20
N GLU A 212 2.94 -0.04 -7.65
CA GLU A 212 3.13 -1.19 -8.53
C GLU A 212 2.74 -2.51 -7.85
N PRO A 213 2.02 -3.43 -8.55
CA PRO A 213 1.59 -4.71 -7.99
C PRO A 213 2.72 -5.56 -7.43
N ARG A 214 3.90 -5.54 -8.06
CA ARG A 214 5.07 -6.37 -7.68
C ARG A 214 5.69 -6.02 -6.32
N ARG A 215 5.25 -4.92 -5.68
CA ARG A 215 5.65 -4.64 -4.28
C ARG A 215 5.07 -5.63 -3.28
N TYR A 216 4.07 -6.41 -3.69
CA TYR A 216 3.52 -7.53 -2.94
C TYR A 216 3.83 -8.87 -3.61
N GLY A 217 4.09 -9.89 -2.82
CA GLY A 217 4.36 -11.24 -3.28
C GLY A 217 3.51 -12.26 -2.52
N ASP A 218 3.83 -13.54 -2.67
CA ASP A 218 3.07 -14.65 -2.07
C ASP A 218 3.06 -14.66 -0.53
N TYR A 219 3.88 -13.82 0.12
CA TYR A 219 3.89 -13.65 1.56
C TYR A 219 2.62 -12.99 2.11
N VAL A 220 1.81 -12.37 1.26
CA VAL A 220 0.63 -11.60 1.65
C VAL A 220 -0.54 -12.56 1.89
N THR A 221 -0.60 -13.11 3.08
CA THR A 221 -1.69 -13.99 3.52
C THR A 221 -2.96 -13.19 3.87
N LYS A 222 -4.09 -13.88 3.99
CA LYS A 222 -5.36 -13.27 4.41
C LYS A 222 -5.27 -12.63 5.80
N SER A 223 -4.63 -13.29 6.77
CA SER A 223 -4.42 -12.74 8.12
C SER A 223 -3.53 -11.49 8.09
N TYR A 224 -2.43 -11.55 7.32
CA TYR A 224 -1.56 -10.39 7.13
C TYR A 224 -2.33 -9.19 6.55
N LEU A 225 -3.13 -9.42 5.50
CA LEU A 225 -3.95 -8.36 4.88
C LEU A 225 -4.91 -7.74 5.89
N LYS A 226 -5.61 -8.57 6.66
CA LYS A 226 -6.57 -8.10 7.66
C LYS A 226 -5.90 -7.16 8.67
N GLU A 227 -4.85 -7.62 9.35
CA GLU A 227 -4.16 -6.83 10.36
C GLU A 227 -3.50 -5.56 9.78
N LYS A 228 -2.88 -5.66 8.60
CA LYS A 228 -2.22 -4.51 7.96
C LYS A 228 -3.21 -3.48 7.43
N ASN A 229 -4.33 -3.91 6.86
CA ASN A 229 -5.34 -2.99 6.33
C ASN A 229 -6.04 -2.23 7.47
N GLU A 230 -6.35 -2.88 8.57
CA GLU A 230 -6.88 -2.24 9.78
C GLU A 230 -5.87 -1.23 10.37
N GLU A 231 -4.57 -1.57 10.40
CA GLU A 231 -3.51 -0.65 10.80
C GLU A 231 -3.36 0.52 9.82
N ALA A 232 -3.36 0.26 8.52
CA ALA A 232 -3.25 1.29 7.48
C ALA A 232 -4.43 2.26 7.53
N TYR A 233 -5.64 1.75 7.71
CA TYR A 233 -6.87 2.54 7.83
C TYR A 233 -6.79 3.53 8.99
N ARG A 234 -6.63 3.05 10.23
CA ARG A 234 -6.63 3.92 11.42
C ARG A 234 -5.52 4.96 11.44
N ASN A 235 -4.45 4.74 10.67
CA ASN A 235 -3.28 5.63 10.65
C ASN A 235 -3.22 6.54 9.41
N VAL A 236 -4.22 6.53 8.54
CA VAL A 236 -4.17 7.28 7.27
C VAL A 236 -4.02 8.79 7.46
N PHE A 237 -4.58 9.34 8.54
CA PHE A 237 -4.52 10.78 8.86
C PHE A 237 -3.49 11.14 9.92
N VAL A 238 -2.88 10.15 10.54
CA VAL A 238 -1.85 10.39 11.57
C VAL A 238 -0.61 11.00 10.92
N ILE A 239 -0.05 12.01 11.56
CA ILE A 239 1.26 12.54 11.16
C ILE A 239 2.32 11.57 11.65
N HIS A 240 3.01 10.93 10.69
CA HIS A 240 4.07 9.96 10.98
C HIS A 240 5.38 10.63 11.29
N TYR A 241 6.11 10.04 12.23
CA TYR A 241 7.51 10.41 12.44
C TYR A 241 8.38 9.93 11.26
N PRO A 242 9.50 10.59 10.99
CA PRO A 242 10.51 10.04 10.08
C PRO A 242 10.92 8.62 10.51
N ASP A 243 11.02 7.72 9.54
CA ASP A 243 11.40 6.31 9.73
C ASP A 243 10.46 5.50 10.65
N GLU A 244 9.23 5.97 10.87
CA GLU A 244 8.23 5.24 11.64
C GLU A 244 7.82 3.96 10.92
N GLU A 245 7.95 2.83 11.61
CA GLU A 245 7.64 1.51 11.09
C GLU A 245 6.28 1.01 11.57
N ARG A 246 5.53 0.41 10.67
CA ARG A 246 4.25 -0.24 10.99
C ARG A 246 4.48 -1.52 11.77
N THR A 247 3.66 -1.78 12.79
CA THR A 247 3.87 -2.86 13.76
C THR A 247 2.95 -4.08 13.59
N ALA A 248 1.79 -3.93 12.96
CA ALA A 248 0.84 -5.03 12.79
C ALA A 248 1.40 -6.16 11.91
N ALA A 249 0.93 -7.39 12.13
CA ALA A 249 1.27 -8.61 11.40
C ALA A 249 2.79 -8.88 11.34
N ARG A 250 3.50 -8.65 12.42
CA ARG A 250 4.95 -8.87 12.54
C ARG A 250 5.30 -9.84 13.68
N PRO A 251 6.38 -10.65 13.56
CA PRO A 251 7.21 -10.85 12.36
C PRO A 251 6.49 -11.71 11.32
N LEU A 252 6.75 -11.46 10.02
CA LEU A 252 6.17 -12.26 8.92
C LEU A 252 7.22 -13.13 8.23
N ARG A 253 8.31 -12.54 7.76
CA ARG A 253 9.43 -13.24 7.14
C ARG A 253 10.71 -12.95 7.91
N THR A 254 11.37 -14.00 8.39
CA THR A 254 12.56 -13.86 9.21
C THR A 254 13.78 -14.51 8.55
N ALA A 255 14.93 -13.90 8.70
CA ALA A 255 16.20 -14.48 8.31
C ALA A 255 16.58 -15.65 9.24
N PRO A 256 17.42 -16.60 8.80
CA PRO A 256 17.91 -17.69 9.66
C PRO A 256 18.65 -17.21 10.92
N CYS A 257 19.20 -16.00 10.89
CA CYS A 257 19.88 -15.38 12.03
C CYS A 257 18.98 -14.47 12.88
N TYR A 258 17.69 -14.37 12.59
CA TYR A 258 16.77 -13.46 13.26
C TYR A 258 16.82 -13.53 14.79
N ASP A 259 16.70 -14.73 15.36
CA ASP A 259 16.71 -14.89 16.83
C ASP A 259 18.06 -14.51 17.45
N ARG A 260 19.16 -14.78 16.75
CA ARG A 260 20.50 -14.36 17.20
C ARG A 260 20.64 -12.85 17.22
N LEU A 261 20.16 -12.18 16.17
CA LEU A 261 20.18 -10.72 16.09
C LEU A 261 19.27 -10.11 17.16
N LYS A 262 18.08 -10.68 17.37
CA LYS A 262 17.16 -10.26 18.43
C LYS A 262 17.81 -10.35 19.81
N ASN A 263 18.48 -11.45 20.11
CA ASN A 263 19.17 -11.66 21.39
C ASN A 263 20.39 -10.71 21.57
N LEU A 264 20.95 -10.21 20.46
CA LEU A 264 22.00 -9.19 20.48
C LEU A 264 21.45 -7.75 20.63
N GLY A 265 20.13 -7.60 20.78
CA GLY A 265 19.50 -6.30 20.96
C GLY A 265 19.02 -5.65 19.66
N ALA A 266 18.89 -6.38 18.55
CA ALA A 266 18.40 -5.83 17.29
C ALA A 266 17.00 -5.27 17.42
N VAL A 267 16.79 -4.05 16.96
CA VAL A 267 15.49 -3.44 16.73
C VAL A 267 15.18 -3.57 15.25
N PHE A 268 14.04 -4.17 14.92
CA PHE A 268 13.73 -4.55 13.55
C PHE A 268 12.76 -3.58 12.89
N GLY A 269 13.00 -3.28 11.61
CA GLY A 269 12.04 -2.75 10.66
C GLY A 269 11.60 -3.82 9.65
N GLN A 270 10.61 -3.51 8.82
CA GLN A 270 10.09 -4.45 7.82
C GLN A 270 10.18 -3.88 6.40
N LYS A 271 10.69 -4.69 5.45
CA LYS A 271 10.63 -4.40 4.01
C LYS A 271 10.17 -5.65 3.25
N PHE A 272 9.11 -5.51 2.45
CA PHE A 272 8.49 -6.60 1.68
C PHE A 272 8.23 -7.86 2.53
N GLY A 273 7.74 -7.63 3.75
CA GLY A 273 7.48 -8.67 4.75
C GLY A 273 8.72 -9.21 5.48
N TRP A 274 9.94 -8.87 5.08
CA TRP A 274 11.17 -9.27 5.74
C TRP A 274 11.49 -8.40 6.95
N GLU A 275 11.78 -9.04 8.10
CA GLU A 275 12.37 -8.39 9.25
C GLU A 275 13.84 -8.08 8.97
N ARG A 276 14.23 -6.83 9.19
CA ARG A 276 15.60 -6.34 9.02
C ARG A 276 16.02 -5.56 10.26
N ALA A 277 17.21 -5.87 10.79
CA ALA A 277 17.76 -5.09 11.89
C ALA A 277 18.06 -3.65 11.42
N ASN A 278 17.40 -2.67 12.03
CA ASN A 278 17.63 -1.25 11.77
C ASN A 278 18.85 -0.76 12.57
N PHE A 279 18.95 -1.18 13.84
CA PHE A 279 20.07 -0.89 14.74
C PHE A 279 20.07 -1.91 15.88
N PHE A 280 21.14 -1.88 16.71
CA PHE A 280 21.23 -2.69 17.91
C PHE A 280 21.15 -1.79 19.16
N ALA A 281 20.21 -2.06 20.03
CA ALA A 281 20.09 -1.42 21.32
C ALA A 281 21.29 -1.80 22.20
N THR A 282 22.04 -0.82 22.66
CA THR A 282 23.25 -0.99 23.44
C THR A 282 23.24 -0.07 24.66
N ASP A 283 24.12 -0.31 25.61
CA ASP A 283 24.35 0.62 26.75
C ASP A 283 23.09 0.94 27.56
N GLY A 284 22.23 -0.06 27.81
CA GLY A 284 21.00 0.11 28.59
C GLY A 284 19.82 0.73 27.82
N MET A 285 19.94 0.87 26.51
CA MET A 285 18.81 1.26 25.66
C MET A 285 17.71 0.18 25.69
N GLU A 286 16.46 0.61 25.72
CA GLU A 286 15.33 -0.28 25.49
C GLU A 286 15.35 -0.79 24.04
N GLN A 287 15.09 -2.10 23.85
CA GLN A 287 15.06 -2.74 22.52
C GLN A 287 13.75 -2.42 21.79
N LYS A 288 13.55 -1.14 21.53
CA LYS A 288 12.43 -0.63 20.74
C LYS A 288 12.81 0.62 19.97
N ASP A 289 12.05 0.90 18.93
CA ASP A 289 12.16 2.17 18.23
C ASP A 289 11.59 3.32 19.08
N ASP A 290 12.16 4.51 18.91
CA ASP A 290 11.74 5.75 19.56
C ASP A 290 11.75 6.88 18.53
N TRP A 291 10.63 6.98 17.83
CA TRP A 291 10.48 7.91 16.72
C TRP A 291 10.39 9.36 17.20
N SER A 292 11.02 10.26 16.46
CA SER A 292 11.07 11.66 16.80
C SER A 292 11.21 12.55 15.56
N PHE A 293 10.60 13.73 15.57
CA PHE A 293 10.92 14.79 14.59
C PHE A 293 12.30 15.43 14.79
N ARG A 294 12.96 15.07 15.89
CA ARG A 294 14.36 15.43 16.17
C ARG A 294 15.26 14.22 15.97
N ARG A 295 16.49 14.27 16.45
CA ARG A 295 17.43 13.15 16.42
C ARG A 295 16.92 12.02 17.32
N SER A 296 16.61 10.88 16.71
CA SER A 296 16.15 9.68 17.43
C SER A 296 17.22 9.06 18.31
N LYS A 297 16.82 8.30 19.34
CA LYS A 297 17.77 7.68 20.29
C LYS A 297 18.72 6.69 19.63
N TRP A 298 18.29 6.00 18.56
CA TRP A 298 19.12 5.08 17.80
C TRP A 298 20.36 5.73 17.16
N PHE A 299 20.37 7.07 17.01
CA PHE A 299 21.50 7.76 16.37
C PHE A 299 22.86 7.41 16.98
N LYS A 300 22.95 7.34 18.32
CA LYS A 300 24.20 6.99 19.00
C LYS A 300 24.60 5.53 18.76
N ALA A 301 23.63 4.62 18.71
CA ALA A 301 23.87 3.22 18.39
C ALA A 301 24.41 3.06 16.98
N ILE A 302 23.75 3.64 15.97
CA ILE A 302 24.20 3.61 14.57
C ILE A 302 25.56 4.32 14.41
N GLN A 303 25.81 5.42 15.11
CA GLN A 303 27.13 6.06 15.08
C GLN A 303 28.25 5.12 15.54
N LYS A 304 28.01 4.35 16.60
CA LYS A 304 28.93 3.33 17.09
C LYS A 304 29.17 2.23 16.06
N GLU A 305 28.10 1.71 15.46
CA GLU A 305 28.17 0.67 14.44
C GLU A 305 28.95 1.15 13.22
N CYS A 306 28.64 2.32 12.68
CA CYS A 306 29.33 2.92 11.55
C CYS A 306 30.83 3.13 11.85
N LYS A 307 31.18 3.59 13.05
CA LYS A 307 32.56 3.75 13.47
C LYS A 307 33.28 2.39 13.51
N ASN A 308 32.63 1.37 14.11
CA ASN A 308 33.19 0.03 14.18
C ASN A 308 33.44 -0.59 12.80
N VAL A 309 32.48 -0.46 11.88
CA VAL A 309 32.64 -0.96 10.50
C VAL A 309 33.81 -0.26 9.78
N LYS A 310 33.99 1.04 10.05
CA LYS A 310 35.06 1.84 9.42
C LYS A 310 36.44 1.54 9.99
N GLU A 311 36.55 1.29 11.28
CA GLU A 311 37.82 1.12 11.99
C GLU A 311 38.21 -0.36 12.20
N ASN A 312 37.25 -1.27 12.16
CA ASN A 312 37.43 -2.70 12.40
C ASN A 312 36.72 -3.53 11.34
N VAL A 313 35.80 -4.42 11.73
CA VAL A 313 35.02 -5.28 10.85
C VAL A 313 33.54 -5.28 11.24
N GLY A 314 32.66 -5.37 10.26
CA GLY A 314 31.22 -5.49 10.44
C GLY A 314 30.65 -6.70 9.76
N LEU A 315 29.59 -7.27 10.34
CA LEU A 315 28.79 -8.35 9.75
C LEU A 315 27.36 -7.80 9.53
N LEU A 316 26.89 -7.85 8.27
CA LEU A 316 25.55 -7.40 7.89
C LEU A 316 24.71 -8.58 7.41
N ASP A 317 23.47 -8.64 7.90
CA ASP A 317 22.47 -9.58 7.35
C ASP A 317 21.88 -9.01 6.05
N MET A 318 22.17 -9.69 4.94
CA MET A 318 21.70 -9.34 3.60
C MET A 318 20.59 -10.28 3.10
N THR A 319 19.98 -11.06 3.99
CA THR A 319 18.98 -12.09 3.62
C THR A 319 17.79 -11.50 2.89
N ALA A 320 17.35 -10.29 3.24
CA ALA A 320 16.17 -9.64 2.64
C ALA A 320 16.39 -9.17 1.18
N PHE A 321 17.62 -9.13 0.69
CA PHE A 321 17.88 -8.83 -0.72
C PHE A 321 17.67 -10.05 -1.60
N ALA A 322 17.10 -9.85 -2.79
CA ALA A 322 16.95 -10.92 -3.77
C ALA A 322 18.31 -11.43 -4.27
N LYS A 323 18.43 -12.74 -4.48
CA LYS A 323 19.60 -13.40 -5.08
C LYS A 323 19.14 -14.25 -6.24
N CYS A 324 19.60 -13.90 -7.43
CA CYS A 324 19.29 -14.61 -8.66
C CYS A 324 20.56 -15.19 -9.27
N ARG A 325 20.54 -16.48 -9.64
CA ARG A 325 21.64 -17.12 -10.35
C ARG A 325 21.26 -17.30 -11.81
N ILE A 326 22.03 -16.69 -12.71
CA ILE A 326 21.86 -16.78 -14.16
C ILE A 326 22.84 -17.82 -14.70
N LYS A 327 22.33 -18.84 -15.41
CA LYS A 327 23.12 -19.94 -15.95
C LYS A 327 22.78 -20.23 -17.41
N GLY A 328 23.74 -20.69 -18.15
CA GLY A 328 23.60 -21.17 -19.53
C GLY A 328 24.58 -20.49 -20.49
N PRO A 329 24.67 -20.98 -21.73
CA PRO A 329 25.68 -20.54 -22.71
C PRO A 329 25.52 -19.07 -23.13
N LYS A 330 24.38 -18.47 -22.87
CA LYS A 330 24.08 -17.03 -23.16
C LYS A 330 23.97 -16.17 -21.91
N ALA A 331 24.34 -16.67 -20.72
CA ALA A 331 24.19 -15.93 -19.46
C ALA A 331 24.96 -14.61 -19.47
N GLU A 332 26.24 -14.64 -19.94
CA GLU A 332 27.07 -13.44 -20.02
C GLU A 332 26.50 -12.42 -21.03
N SER A 333 26.19 -12.87 -22.24
CA SER A 333 25.63 -11.97 -23.27
C SER A 333 24.26 -11.38 -22.90
N PHE A 334 23.45 -12.13 -22.15
CA PHE A 334 22.17 -11.61 -21.60
C PHE A 334 22.43 -10.52 -20.56
N LEU A 335 23.34 -10.75 -19.62
CA LEU A 335 23.67 -9.77 -18.61
C LEU A 335 24.37 -8.53 -19.19
N ASP A 336 25.24 -8.70 -20.19
CA ASP A 336 25.92 -7.60 -20.90
C ASP A 336 24.92 -6.72 -21.66
N TYR A 337 23.86 -7.32 -22.20
CA TYR A 337 22.75 -6.59 -22.82
C TYR A 337 21.87 -5.85 -21.79
N LEU A 338 21.64 -6.48 -20.61
CA LEU A 338 20.74 -5.96 -19.60
C LEU A 338 21.31 -4.74 -18.86
N VAL A 339 22.62 -4.72 -18.58
CA VAL A 339 23.23 -3.70 -17.73
C VAL A 339 24.13 -2.73 -18.51
N ALA A 340 24.13 -1.49 -18.10
CA ALA A 340 24.94 -0.44 -18.73
C ALA A 340 26.43 -0.49 -18.34
N ASN A 341 26.80 -1.25 -17.31
CA ASN A 341 28.17 -1.37 -16.82
C ASN A 341 28.88 -2.58 -17.38
N LYS A 342 30.22 -2.55 -17.35
CA LYS A 342 31.03 -3.73 -17.69
C LYS A 342 30.83 -4.83 -16.68
N LEU A 343 30.61 -6.07 -17.15
CA LEU A 343 30.52 -7.25 -16.32
C LEU A 343 31.87 -7.62 -15.68
N PRO A 344 31.85 -8.29 -14.52
CA PRO A 344 33.07 -8.84 -13.93
C PRO A 344 33.66 -9.93 -14.85
N LYS A 345 34.95 -9.78 -15.22
CA LYS A 345 35.65 -10.70 -16.16
C LYS A 345 36.27 -11.92 -15.50
N LYS A 346 36.58 -11.87 -14.22
CA LYS A 346 37.27 -12.96 -13.49
C LYS A 346 36.31 -13.60 -12.49
N VAL A 347 36.36 -14.92 -12.35
CA VAL A 347 35.67 -15.66 -11.30
C VAL A 347 35.98 -15.05 -9.92
N GLY A 348 34.99 -14.89 -9.07
CA GLY A 348 35.08 -14.24 -7.76
C GLY A 348 35.05 -12.70 -7.79
N ARG A 349 35.10 -12.05 -8.97
CA ARG A 349 34.96 -10.59 -9.06
C ARG A 349 33.49 -10.18 -8.99
N ILE A 350 33.30 -9.00 -8.39
CA ILE A 350 32.00 -8.38 -8.18
C ILE A 350 32.03 -6.97 -8.77
N ASN A 351 31.00 -6.59 -9.52
CA ASN A 351 30.78 -5.24 -9.99
C ASN A 351 29.37 -4.76 -9.61
N LEU A 352 29.26 -3.48 -9.26
CA LEU A 352 27.97 -2.80 -9.18
C LEU A 352 27.54 -2.41 -10.60
N CYS A 353 26.34 -2.78 -10.98
CA CYS A 353 25.80 -2.59 -12.32
C CYS A 353 24.37 -2.04 -12.26
N HIS A 354 23.99 -1.29 -13.29
CA HIS A 354 22.67 -0.67 -13.40
C HIS A 354 21.97 -1.12 -14.69
N ALA A 355 20.72 -1.47 -14.59
CA ALA A 355 19.82 -1.49 -15.74
C ALA A 355 19.18 -0.11 -15.91
N LEU A 356 19.11 0.38 -17.14
CA LEU A 356 18.54 1.68 -17.45
C LEU A 356 17.20 1.54 -18.18
N ASN A 357 16.33 2.52 -18.01
CA ASN A 357 15.15 2.66 -18.85
C ASN A 357 15.49 3.31 -20.22
N THR A 358 14.53 3.43 -21.11
CA THR A 358 14.70 4.00 -22.45
C THR A 358 15.14 5.48 -22.46
N LYS A 359 14.92 6.19 -21.35
CA LYS A 359 15.31 7.60 -21.15
C LYS A 359 16.67 7.76 -20.47
N GLY A 360 17.37 6.65 -20.18
CA GLY A 360 18.68 6.63 -19.51
C GLY A 360 18.62 6.75 -17.98
N GLY A 361 17.42 6.76 -17.38
CA GLY A 361 17.25 6.71 -15.93
C GLY A 361 17.57 5.33 -15.38
N VAL A 362 18.07 5.26 -14.13
CA VAL A 362 18.34 3.99 -13.45
C VAL A 362 17.01 3.29 -13.13
N HIS A 363 16.77 2.14 -13.76
CA HIS A 363 15.62 1.28 -13.49
C HIS A 363 15.88 0.35 -12.32
N SER A 364 17.05 -0.28 -12.28
CA SER A 364 17.44 -1.22 -11.23
C SER A 364 18.94 -1.23 -11.01
N GLU A 365 19.36 -1.55 -9.80
CA GLU A 365 20.76 -1.71 -9.41
C GLU A 365 21.02 -3.14 -8.99
N PHE A 366 22.15 -3.69 -9.45
CA PHE A 366 22.54 -5.07 -9.18
C PHE A 366 24.00 -5.15 -8.74
N THR A 367 24.28 -6.00 -7.77
CA THR A 367 25.63 -6.49 -7.52
C THR A 367 25.79 -7.80 -8.29
N ILE A 368 26.60 -7.79 -9.33
CA ILE A 368 26.83 -8.97 -10.18
C ILE A 368 28.17 -9.60 -9.82
N MET A 369 28.13 -10.89 -9.47
CA MET A 369 29.30 -11.69 -9.19
C MET A 369 29.45 -12.78 -10.27
N ARG A 370 30.66 -12.97 -10.79
CA ARG A 370 30.96 -14.12 -11.65
C ARG A 370 31.33 -15.33 -10.77
N GLU A 371 30.48 -16.34 -10.76
CA GLU A 371 30.70 -17.58 -9.97
C GLU A 371 31.54 -18.62 -10.76
N ALA A 372 31.43 -18.66 -12.10
CA ALA A 372 32.09 -19.59 -12.99
C ALA A 372 32.36 -18.94 -14.35
N GLU A 373 33.09 -19.68 -15.22
CA GLU A 373 33.36 -19.30 -16.62
C GLU A 373 32.11 -19.33 -17.50
#